data_49f0a722c25a24f4d3f292b5d9431256
#
_entry.id   49f0a722c25a24f4d3f292b5d9431256
#
_cell.length_a   1.000
_cell.length_b   1.000
_cell.length_c   1.000
_cell.angle_alpha   90.00
_cell.angle_beta   90.00
_cell.angle_gamma   90.00
#
_symmetry.space_group_name_H-M   'P 1'
#
loop_
_entity.id
_entity.type
_entity.pdbx_description
1 polymer ?
#
loop_
_entity_poly.entity_id
_entity_poly.type
_entity_poly.pdbx_seq_one_letter_code
_entity_poly.pdbx_strand_id
1 'polypeptide(L)'
;LVTGMGALTPIGNDVATSWENAVNGVSGAGPITHFDASLFKTQFACEVKGFNGADHFDRKKLRQLDLYAQYAVVAARQAVADAGLKDDEKLNRNRVGVIVAAGIGGLHTFEEEAGYYAMNQANGPKYNPFFIPKMIADIASGHISMEFEYHGPNYGVVSACASSNNAIIDAFNLIRLGKADVMVTGGAEAAVYPAGVGG
;
A
#
# COMPACT_ATOMS: atom_id res chain seq x y z
N LEU A 1 -20.03 4.94 -8.85
CA LEU A 1 -19.91 3.62 -9.46
C LEU A 1 -18.47 3.14 -9.29
N VAL A 2 -18.26 1.89 -8.87
CA VAL A 2 -16.96 1.22 -8.94
C VAL A 2 -16.80 0.67 -10.35
N THR A 3 -15.70 1.01 -11.00
CA THR A 3 -15.45 0.67 -12.41
C THR A 3 -14.26 -0.28 -12.59
N GLY A 4 -13.40 -0.41 -11.58
CA GLY A 4 -12.29 -1.35 -11.59
C GLY A 4 -11.81 -1.64 -10.18
N MET A 5 -11.26 -2.82 -9.98
CA MET A 5 -10.75 -3.32 -8.71
C MET A 5 -9.36 -3.91 -8.86
N GLY A 6 -8.56 -3.81 -7.79
CA GLY A 6 -7.26 -4.45 -7.69
C GLY A 6 -7.03 -4.91 -6.26
N ALA A 7 -6.39 -6.05 -6.08
CA ALA A 7 -6.16 -6.63 -4.77
C ALA A 7 -4.83 -7.38 -4.69
N LEU A 8 -4.18 -7.24 -3.54
CA LEU A 8 -3.12 -8.11 -3.07
C LEU A 8 -3.51 -8.52 -1.66
N THR A 9 -3.78 -9.79 -1.46
CA THR A 9 -4.28 -10.33 -0.20
C THR A 9 -3.51 -11.58 0.23
N PRO A 10 -3.59 -11.98 1.49
CA PRO A 10 -2.98 -13.24 1.95
C PRO A 10 -3.49 -14.50 1.24
N ILE A 11 -4.59 -14.40 0.50
CA ILE A 11 -5.23 -15.52 -0.23
C ILE A 11 -5.23 -15.35 -1.75
N GLY A 12 -4.64 -14.27 -2.28
CA GLY A 12 -4.52 -14.05 -3.73
C GLY A 12 -3.87 -12.73 -4.07
N ASN A 13 -3.12 -12.70 -5.17
CA ASN A 13 -2.41 -11.51 -5.64
C ASN A 13 -3.16 -10.77 -6.77
N ASP A 14 -4.43 -11.08 -6.93
CA ASP A 14 -5.41 -10.40 -7.78
C ASP A 14 -6.82 -10.60 -7.23
N VAL A 15 -7.79 -9.86 -7.76
CA VAL A 15 -9.20 -9.89 -7.31
C VAL A 15 -9.83 -11.26 -7.56
N ALA A 16 -9.61 -11.86 -8.73
CA ALA A 16 -10.25 -13.13 -9.11
C ALA A 16 -9.80 -14.26 -8.19
N THR A 17 -8.49 -14.43 -8.02
CA THR A 17 -7.90 -15.43 -7.12
C THR A 17 -8.31 -15.20 -5.66
N SER A 18 -8.29 -13.93 -5.20
CA SER A 18 -8.70 -13.59 -3.84
C SER A 18 -10.18 -13.93 -3.61
N TRP A 19 -11.04 -13.64 -4.56
CA TRP A 19 -12.46 -13.93 -4.47
C TRP A 19 -12.75 -15.44 -4.50
N GLU A 20 -12.15 -16.18 -5.42
CA GLU A 20 -12.28 -17.63 -5.50
C GLU A 20 -11.86 -18.31 -4.19
N ASN A 21 -10.70 -17.92 -3.64
CA ASN A 21 -10.19 -18.46 -2.40
C ASN A 21 -11.07 -18.07 -1.20
N ALA A 22 -11.62 -16.84 -1.18
CA ALA A 22 -12.54 -16.41 -0.13
C ALA A 22 -13.84 -17.23 -0.15
N VAL A 23 -14.43 -17.47 -1.32
CA VAL A 23 -15.65 -18.29 -1.47
C VAL A 23 -15.40 -19.75 -1.07
N ASN A 24 -14.21 -20.27 -1.35
CA ASN A 24 -13.81 -21.63 -0.99
C ASN A 24 -13.34 -21.77 0.48
N GLY A 25 -13.38 -20.69 1.28
CA GLY A 25 -12.99 -20.71 2.69
C GLY A 25 -11.48 -20.92 2.92
N VAL A 26 -10.63 -20.55 1.95
CA VAL A 26 -9.17 -20.67 2.08
C VAL A 26 -8.68 -19.68 3.13
N SER A 27 -7.95 -20.18 4.12
CA SER A 27 -7.32 -19.33 5.14
C SER A 27 -6.01 -18.73 4.64
N GLY A 28 -5.86 -17.42 4.83
CA GLY A 28 -4.59 -16.72 4.59
C GLY A 28 -3.60 -16.84 5.75
N ALA A 29 -4.04 -17.30 6.94
CA ALA A 29 -3.20 -17.42 8.13
C ALA A 29 -2.13 -18.50 7.97
N GLY A 30 -0.95 -18.22 8.51
CA GLY A 30 0.17 -19.16 8.53
C GLY A 30 1.25 -18.68 9.50
N PRO A 31 2.30 -19.48 9.75
CA PRO A 31 3.44 -19.03 10.53
C PRO A 31 4.03 -17.74 9.92
N ILE A 32 4.49 -16.83 10.80
CA ILE A 32 5.19 -15.61 10.37
C ILE A 32 6.51 -16.03 9.69
N THR A 33 6.76 -15.46 8.51
CA THR A 33 7.97 -15.74 7.72
C THR A 33 8.88 -14.51 7.52
N HIS A 34 8.38 -13.31 7.78
CA HIS A 34 9.12 -12.06 7.60
C HIS A 34 10.22 -11.84 8.63
N PHE A 35 10.09 -12.47 9.81
CA PHE A 35 11.09 -12.40 10.90
C PHE A 35 10.99 -13.63 11.81
N ASP A 36 11.97 -13.84 12.69
CA ASP A 36 11.91 -14.88 13.71
C ASP A 36 10.94 -14.50 14.83
N ALA A 37 9.75 -15.11 14.80
CA ALA A 37 8.69 -14.88 15.78
C ALA A 37 8.73 -15.83 16.99
N SER A 38 9.78 -16.65 17.16
CA SER A 38 9.86 -17.70 18.20
C SER A 38 9.71 -17.17 19.62
N LEU A 39 10.10 -15.92 19.88
CA LEU A 39 9.98 -15.27 21.19
C LEU A 39 8.67 -14.45 21.35
N PHE A 40 7.84 -14.39 20.32
CA PHE A 40 6.59 -13.62 20.34
C PHE A 40 5.43 -14.50 20.85
N LYS A 41 4.47 -13.86 21.53
CA LYS A 41 3.24 -14.56 21.93
C LYS A 41 2.39 -14.96 20.73
N THR A 42 2.38 -14.14 19.68
CA THR A 42 1.73 -14.41 18.40
C THR A 42 2.78 -14.80 17.39
N GLN A 43 2.66 -16.00 16.82
CA GLN A 43 3.64 -16.56 15.88
C GLN A 43 3.03 -16.85 14.50
N PHE A 44 1.82 -16.36 14.25
CA PHE A 44 1.13 -16.52 12.97
C PHE A 44 0.55 -15.18 12.52
N ALA A 45 0.44 -15.02 11.21
CA ALA A 45 -0.15 -13.82 10.59
C ALA A 45 -0.76 -14.16 9.22
N CYS A 46 -1.43 -13.18 8.64
CA CYS A 46 -1.92 -13.26 7.26
C CYS A 46 -1.00 -12.44 6.36
N GLU A 47 0.14 -13.01 5.97
CA GLU A 47 1.10 -12.39 5.05
C GLU A 47 0.65 -12.56 3.59
N VAL A 48 0.92 -11.56 2.75
CA VAL A 48 0.78 -11.68 1.29
C VAL A 48 1.83 -12.68 0.78
N LYS A 49 1.40 -13.73 0.12
CA LYS A 49 2.25 -14.84 -0.30
C LYS A 49 2.67 -14.70 -1.76
N GLY A 50 3.91 -15.09 -2.07
CA GLY A 50 4.40 -15.11 -3.45
C GLY A 50 4.57 -13.73 -4.10
N PHE A 51 4.54 -12.65 -3.35
CA PHE A 51 4.84 -11.33 -3.85
C PHE A 51 6.34 -11.08 -3.84
N ASN A 52 6.87 -10.67 -4.99
CA ASN A 52 8.24 -10.22 -5.11
C ASN A 52 8.25 -8.86 -5.81
N GLY A 53 8.69 -7.82 -5.11
CA GLY A 53 8.72 -6.46 -5.65
C GLY A 53 9.55 -6.31 -6.93
N ALA A 54 10.58 -7.15 -7.13
CA ALA A 54 11.42 -7.12 -8.32
C ALA A 54 10.70 -7.53 -9.61
N ASP A 55 9.56 -8.24 -9.50
CA ASP A 55 8.73 -8.61 -10.65
C ASP A 55 7.87 -7.42 -11.14
N HIS A 56 7.72 -6.39 -10.30
CA HIS A 56 6.85 -5.24 -10.55
C HIS A 56 7.59 -3.91 -10.71
N PHE A 57 8.79 -3.79 -10.13
CA PHE A 57 9.53 -2.53 -10.06
C PHE A 57 11.01 -2.73 -10.39
N ASP A 58 11.61 -1.75 -11.04
CA ASP A 58 13.05 -1.70 -11.18
C ASP A 58 13.78 -1.44 -9.83
N ARG A 59 15.07 -1.70 -9.81
CA ARG A 59 15.91 -1.56 -8.60
C ARG A 59 15.89 -0.14 -8.02
N LYS A 60 15.77 0.90 -8.88
CA LYS A 60 15.77 2.30 -8.45
C LYS A 60 14.45 2.62 -7.74
N LYS A 61 13.32 2.17 -8.30
CA LYS A 61 11.98 2.36 -7.72
C LYS A 61 11.84 1.59 -6.41
N LEU A 62 12.31 0.34 -6.32
CA LEU A 62 12.27 -0.45 -5.08
C LEU A 62 12.96 0.24 -3.90
N ARG A 63 14.03 0.98 -4.14
CA ARG A 63 14.71 1.75 -3.08
C ARG A 63 13.86 2.87 -2.49
N GLN A 64 12.83 3.30 -3.19
CA GLN A 64 11.94 4.40 -2.81
C GLN A 64 10.63 3.93 -2.17
N LEU A 65 10.32 2.63 -2.24
CA LEU A 65 9.06 2.07 -1.81
C LEU A 65 9.24 1.17 -0.59
N ASP A 66 8.52 1.46 0.48
CA ASP A 66 8.25 0.47 1.52
C ASP A 66 7.25 -0.58 0.98
N LEU A 67 7.17 -1.74 1.62
CA LEU A 67 6.36 -2.86 1.15
C LEU A 67 4.87 -2.50 1.02
N TYR A 68 4.32 -1.72 1.96
CA TYR A 68 2.92 -1.29 1.87
C TYR A 68 2.66 -0.44 0.61
N ALA A 69 3.59 0.44 0.26
CA ALA A 69 3.49 1.26 -0.93
C ALA A 69 3.65 0.44 -2.22
N GLN A 70 4.47 -0.64 -2.20
CA GLN A 70 4.54 -1.60 -3.30
C GLN A 70 3.19 -2.29 -3.53
N TYR A 71 2.55 -2.76 -2.47
CA TYR A 71 1.21 -3.36 -2.54
C TYR A 71 0.19 -2.38 -3.10
N ALA A 72 0.18 -1.14 -2.60
CA ALA A 72 -0.73 -0.09 -3.06
C ALA A 72 -0.60 0.18 -4.57
N VAL A 73 0.63 0.34 -5.06
CA VAL A 73 0.89 0.63 -6.48
C VAL A 73 0.48 -0.54 -7.36
N VAL A 74 0.79 -1.78 -6.97
CA VAL A 74 0.42 -2.97 -7.77
C VAL A 74 -1.09 -3.17 -7.80
N ALA A 75 -1.78 -3.02 -6.66
CA ALA A 75 -3.24 -3.07 -6.63
C ALA A 75 -3.87 -1.94 -7.47
N ALA A 76 -3.30 -0.72 -7.41
CA ALA A 76 -3.77 0.39 -8.25
C ALA A 76 -3.60 0.11 -9.75
N ARG A 77 -2.49 -0.52 -10.16
CA ARG A 77 -2.28 -0.95 -11.57
C ARG A 77 -3.36 -1.90 -12.03
N GLN A 78 -3.73 -2.88 -11.19
CA GLN A 78 -4.83 -3.80 -11.49
C GLN A 78 -6.15 -3.04 -11.62
N ALA A 79 -6.49 -2.17 -10.67
CA ALA A 79 -7.73 -1.41 -10.67
C ALA A 79 -7.86 -0.48 -11.88
N VAL A 80 -6.79 0.22 -12.25
CA VAL A 80 -6.73 1.12 -13.41
C VAL A 80 -6.88 0.34 -14.73
N ALA A 81 -6.25 -0.84 -14.81
CA ALA A 81 -6.37 -1.72 -15.98
C ALA A 81 -7.78 -2.29 -16.10
N ASP A 82 -8.37 -2.78 -15.00
CA ASP A 82 -9.73 -3.34 -14.95
C ASP A 82 -10.79 -2.27 -15.30
N ALA A 83 -10.56 -1.01 -14.90
CA ALA A 83 -11.40 0.13 -15.26
C ALA A 83 -11.25 0.58 -16.73
N GLY A 84 -10.29 0.05 -17.47
CA GLY A 84 -10.00 0.49 -18.85
C GLY A 84 -9.41 1.89 -18.96
N LEU A 85 -8.85 2.45 -17.86
CA LEU A 85 -8.36 3.82 -17.80
C LEU A 85 -6.90 3.98 -18.23
N LYS A 86 -6.16 2.89 -18.34
CA LYS A 86 -4.71 2.91 -18.57
C LYS A 86 -4.35 3.62 -19.87
N ASP A 87 -5.08 3.31 -20.93
CA ASP A 87 -4.80 3.77 -22.30
C ASP A 87 -5.91 4.70 -22.82
N ASP A 88 -6.73 5.26 -21.93
CA ASP A 88 -7.80 6.19 -22.33
C ASP A 88 -7.24 7.60 -22.60
N GLU A 89 -7.03 7.91 -23.89
CA GLU A 89 -6.55 9.22 -24.34
C GLU A 89 -7.54 10.37 -24.07
N LYS A 90 -8.82 10.06 -23.83
CA LYS A 90 -9.86 11.06 -23.54
C LYS A 90 -9.93 11.41 -22.06
N LEU A 91 -9.26 10.64 -21.21
CA LEU A 91 -9.26 10.86 -19.77
C LEU A 91 -8.60 12.17 -19.41
N ASN A 92 -9.36 13.07 -18.79
CA ASN A 92 -8.78 14.30 -18.24
C ASN A 92 -8.04 14.00 -16.94
N ARG A 93 -6.75 13.79 -17.02
CA ARG A 93 -5.88 13.44 -15.88
C ARG A 93 -5.86 14.48 -14.77
N ASN A 94 -6.19 15.75 -15.06
CA ASN A 94 -6.36 16.80 -14.04
C ASN A 94 -7.62 16.61 -13.18
N ARG A 95 -8.52 15.73 -13.62
CA ARG A 95 -9.77 15.39 -12.94
C ARG A 95 -9.75 13.99 -12.32
N VAL A 96 -8.61 13.30 -12.37
CA VAL A 96 -8.40 12.02 -11.72
C VAL A 96 -7.60 12.23 -10.44
N GLY A 97 -8.19 11.88 -9.30
CA GLY A 97 -7.53 11.97 -8.00
C GLY A 97 -7.12 10.59 -7.46
N VAL A 98 -6.30 10.61 -6.42
CA VAL A 98 -5.82 9.41 -5.73
C VAL A 98 -5.89 9.61 -4.22
N ILE A 99 -6.62 8.75 -3.54
CA ILE A 99 -6.67 8.68 -2.08
C ILE A 99 -6.48 7.23 -1.66
N VAL A 100 -5.27 6.88 -1.28
CA VAL A 100 -4.94 5.54 -0.76
C VAL A 100 -4.48 5.68 0.67
N ALA A 101 -5.16 4.99 1.57
CA ALA A 101 -4.96 5.06 2.99
C ALA A 101 -3.95 4.02 3.49
N ALA A 102 -3.31 4.32 4.60
CA ALA A 102 -2.57 3.36 5.41
C ALA A 102 -2.84 3.64 6.89
N GLY A 103 -2.87 2.63 7.72
CA GLY A 103 -3.02 2.80 9.18
C GLY A 103 -1.74 3.34 9.83
N ILE A 104 -0.59 2.84 9.37
CA ILE A 104 0.74 3.18 9.90
C ILE A 104 1.65 3.67 8.76
N GLY A 105 1.61 3.02 7.59
CA GLY A 105 2.52 3.29 6.48
C GLY A 105 3.80 2.45 6.57
N GLY A 106 4.96 3.07 6.36
CA GLY A 106 6.26 2.38 6.27
C GLY A 106 6.85 1.96 7.60
N LEU A 107 6.14 1.14 8.37
CA LEU A 107 6.58 0.65 9.68
C LEU A 107 7.90 -0.11 9.61
N HIS A 108 8.07 -0.97 8.60
CA HIS A 108 9.32 -1.72 8.40
C HIS A 108 10.50 -0.77 8.18
N THR A 109 10.36 0.20 7.30
CA THR A 109 11.39 1.21 7.05
C THR A 109 11.75 1.98 8.32
N PHE A 110 10.75 2.34 9.15
CA PHE A 110 10.99 3.00 10.43
C PHE A 110 11.77 2.11 11.40
N GLU A 111 11.37 0.85 11.53
CA GLU A 111 12.02 -0.10 12.43
C GLU A 111 13.49 -0.35 12.05
N GLU A 112 13.76 -0.56 10.75
CA GLU A 112 15.12 -0.75 10.25
C GLU A 112 16.02 0.47 10.51
N GLU A 113 15.57 1.66 10.13
CA GLU A 113 16.38 2.88 10.20
C GLU A 113 16.58 3.34 11.66
N ALA A 114 15.53 3.30 12.48
CA ALA A 114 15.62 3.62 13.90
C ALA A 114 16.46 2.60 14.67
N GLY A 115 16.28 1.30 14.38
CA GLY A 115 17.07 0.23 14.97
C GLY A 115 18.55 0.32 14.58
N TYR A 116 18.85 0.58 13.31
CA TYR A 116 20.23 0.79 12.86
C TYR A 116 20.89 1.95 13.61
N TYR A 117 20.21 3.09 13.74
CA TYR A 117 20.75 4.24 14.48
C TYR A 117 20.95 3.92 15.96
N ALA A 118 20.00 3.24 16.61
CA ALA A 118 20.09 2.88 18.01
C ALA A 118 21.32 2.01 18.32
N MET A 119 21.66 1.07 17.41
CA MET A 119 22.83 0.20 17.54
C MET A 119 24.16 0.86 17.15
N ASN A 120 24.12 1.96 16.40
CA ASN A 120 25.31 2.58 15.81
C ASN A 120 25.49 4.06 16.18
N GLN A 121 24.97 4.50 17.31
CA GLN A 121 24.97 5.92 17.73
C GLN A 121 26.36 6.58 17.73
N ALA A 122 27.40 5.82 18.07
CA ALA A 122 28.78 6.32 18.08
C ALA A 122 29.27 6.78 16.70
N ASN A 123 28.65 6.32 15.62
CA ASN A 123 28.99 6.69 14.23
C ASN A 123 28.21 7.90 13.72
N GLY A 124 27.39 8.52 14.56
CA GLY A 124 26.48 9.60 14.19
C GLY A 124 25.28 9.12 13.37
N PRO A 125 24.31 10.02 13.09
CA PRO A 125 23.13 9.67 12.34
C PRO A 125 23.43 9.42 10.85
N LYS A 126 23.14 8.22 10.38
CA LYS A 126 23.28 7.81 8.97
C LYS A 126 21.98 7.15 8.51
N TYR A 127 20.97 7.96 8.25
CA TYR A 127 19.70 7.49 7.72
C TYR A 127 19.73 7.40 6.19
N ASN A 128 18.95 6.46 5.65
CA ASN A 128 18.70 6.39 4.22
C ASN A 128 18.05 7.71 3.74
N PRO A 129 18.53 8.35 2.65
CA PRO A 129 17.89 9.56 2.11
C PRO A 129 16.40 9.41 1.79
N PHE A 130 15.94 8.19 1.53
CA PHE A 130 14.54 7.87 1.30
C PHE A 130 13.77 7.49 2.58
N PHE A 131 14.38 7.55 3.76
CA PHE A 131 13.74 7.13 5.01
C PHE A 131 12.37 7.77 5.21
N ILE A 132 12.32 9.10 5.28
CA ILE A 132 11.07 9.82 5.50
C ILE A 132 10.08 9.60 4.35
N PRO A 133 10.46 9.78 3.06
CA PRO A 133 9.53 9.52 1.96
C PRO A 133 8.98 8.09 1.90
N LYS A 134 9.74 7.09 2.32
CA LYS A 134 9.25 5.70 2.37
C LYS A 134 8.29 5.45 3.52
N MET A 135 8.49 6.16 4.65
CA MET A 135 7.78 5.92 5.89
C MET A 135 6.39 6.56 5.93
N ILE A 136 6.23 7.76 5.36
CA ILE A 136 4.99 8.54 5.49
C ILE A 136 3.80 7.84 4.82
N ALA A 137 2.64 7.86 5.51
CA ALA A 137 1.46 7.09 5.12
C ALA A 137 0.76 7.55 3.83
N ASP A 138 1.01 8.78 3.36
CA ASP A 138 0.40 9.36 2.17
C ASP A 138 1.19 9.11 0.88
N ILE A 139 2.44 8.63 0.99
CA ILE A 139 3.32 8.50 -0.17
C ILE A 139 2.81 7.49 -1.20
N ALA A 140 2.03 6.50 -0.79
CA ALA A 140 1.41 5.55 -1.71
C ALA A 140 0.51 6.25 -2.72
N SER A 141 -0.32 7.21 -2.26
CA SER A 141 -1.13 8.07 -3.15
C SER A 141 -0.26 8.87 -4.11
N GLY A 142 0.85 9.43 -3.62
CA GLY A 142 1.82 10.16 -4.43
C GLY A 142 2.47 9.30 -5.52
N HIS A 143 2.89 8.08 -5.18
CA HIS A 143 3.50 7.17 -6.16
C HIS A 143 2.53 6.73 -7.25
N ILE A 144 1.27 6.44 -6.91
CA ILE A 144 0.23 6.09 -7.86
C ILE A 144 -0.05 7.30 -8.79
N SER A 145 -0.20 8.50 -8.21
CA SER A 145 -0.42 9.73 -8.97
C SER A 145 0.71 10.00 -9.96
N MET A 146 1.97 9.88 -9.53
CA MET A 146 3.13 10.05 -10.40
C MET A 146 3.20 9.01 -11.52
N GLU A 147 2.82 7.76 -11.25
CA GLU A 147 2.90 6.67 -12.23
C GLU A 147 1.89 6.84 -13.37
N PHE A 148 0.69 7.30 -13.05
CA PHE A 148 -0.39 7.48 -14.03
C PHE A 148 -0.57 8.92 -14.48
N GLU A 149 0.27 9.84 -13.99
CA GLU A 149 0.16 11.28 -14.27
C GLU A 149 -1.23 11.83 -13.90
N TYR A 150 -1.78 11.41 -12.77
CA TYR A 150 -3.04 11.89 -12.24
C TYR A 150 -2.81 13.14 -11.39
N HIS A 151 -3.46 14.25 -11.72
CA HIS A 151 -3.20 15.56 -11.14
C HIS A 151 -4.40 16.13 -10.35
N GLY A 152 -5.42 15.32 -10.11
CA GLY A 152 -6.56 15.67 -9.25
C GLY A 152 -6.21 15.62 -7.76
N PRO A 153 -7.21 15.66 -6.86
CA PRO A 153 -6.98 15.59 -5.42
C PRO A 153 -6.10 14.40 -5.04
N ASN A 154 -5.04 14.64 -4.22
CA ASN A 154 -4.09 13.61 -3.81
C ASN A 154 -3.73 13.80 -2.33
N TYR A 155 -4.06 12.82 -1.50
CA TYR A 155 -3.68 12.77 -0.08
C TYR A 155 -3.88 11.39 0.51
N GLY A 156 -3.37 11.17 1.72
CA GLY A 156 -3.61 9.96 2.52
C GLY A 156 -4.64 10.20 3.61
N VAL A 157 -5.37 9.15 3.97
CA VAL A 157 -6.29 9.13 5.12
C VAL A 157 -5.75 8.14 6.15
N VAL A 158 -5.73 8.56 7.42
CA VAL A 158 -5.28 7.72 8.53
C VAL A 158 -6.37 7.68 9.60
N SER A 159 -6.94 6.50 9.81
CA SER A 159 -7.93 6.21 10.86
C SER A 159 -7.87 4.72 11.27
N ALA A 160 -6.63 4.24 11.47
CA ALA A 160 -6.33 2.85 11.83
C ALA A 160 -7.04 1.85 10.90
N CYS A 161 -7.72 0.84 11.42
CA CYS A 161 -8.42 -0.20 10.64
C CYS A 161 -9.51 0.35 9.71
N ALA A 162 -10.03 1.55 9.97
CA ALA A 162 -11.06 2.20 9.16
C ALA A 162 -10.50 3.07 8.02
N SER A 163 -9.17 3.19 7.89
CA SER A 163 -8.53 4.10 6.93
C SER A 163 -9.02 3.91 5.50
N SER A 164 -9.06 2.67 5.01
CA SER A 164 -9.52 2.37 3.65
C SER A 164 -10.98 2.77 3.42
N ASN A 165 -11.86 2.53 4.40
CA ASN A 165 -13.27 2.92 4.29
C ASN A 165 -13.42 4.44 4.23
N ASN A 166 -12.66 5.18 5.04
CA ASN A 166 -12.67 6.64 5.04
C ASN A 166 -12.12 7.20 3.73
N ALA A 167 -11.08 6.60 3.16
CA ALA A 167 -10.57 6.96 1.83
C ALA A 167 -11.66 6.82 0.74
N ILE A 168 -12.43 5.73 0.77
CA ILE A 168 -13.54 5.50 -0.17
C ILE A 168 -14.65 6.54 0.04
N ILE A 169 -14.99 6.89 1.29
CA ILE A 169 -15.98 7.92 1.62
C ILE A 169 -15.53 9.27 1.08
N ASP A 170 -14.27 9.64 1.30
CA ASP A 170 -13.72 10.91 0.80
C ASP A 170 -13.71 10.95 -0.73
N ALA A 171 -13.28 9.87 -1.38
CA ALA A 171 -13.31 9.76 -2.84
C ALA A 171 -14.74 9.93 -3.39
N PHE A 172 -15.72 9.28 -2.77
CA PHE A 172 -17.13 9.44 -3.12
C PHE A 172 -17.58 10.90 -2.99
N ASN A 173 -17.24 11.55 -1.88
CA ASN A 173 -17.60 12.93 -1.62
C ASN A 173 -16.96 13.91 -2.64
N LEU A 174 -15.68 13.72 -2.98
CA LEU A 174 -14.98 14.54 -3.97
C LEU A 174 -15.63 14.46 -5.36
N ILE A 175 -16.05 13.27 -5.79
CA ILE A 175 -16.80 13.08 -7.03
C ILE A 175 -18.17 13.78 -6.94
N ARG A 176 -18.91 13.57 -5.85
CA ARG A 176 -20.22 14.20 -5.62
C ARG A 176 -20.16 15.73 -5.60
N LEU A 177 -19.08 16.30 -5.09
CA LEU A 177 -18.83 17.75 -5.05
C LEU A 177 -18.25 18.30 -6.36
N GLY A 178 -18.07 17.47 -7.38
CA GLY A 178 -17.50 17.87 -8.67
C GLY A 178 -16.03 18.28 -8.60
N LYS A 179 -15.29 17.82 -7.59
CA LYS A 179 -13.85 18.09 -7.44
C LYS A 179 -12.97 17.12 -8.24
N ALA A 180 -13.49 15.95 -8.56
CA ALA A 180 -12.87 14.93 -9.41
C ALA A 180 -13.95 14.25 -10.25
N ASP A 181 -13.57 13.66 -11.38
CA ASP A 181 -14.45 12.82 -12.20
C ASP A 181 -14.19 11.33 -11.93
N VAL A 182 -12.93 10.99 -11.59
CA VAL A 182 -12.48 9.66 -11.25
C VAL A 182 -11.61 9.73 -10.00
N MET A 183 -11.70 8.72 -9.14
CA MET A 183 -10.82 8.57 -7.98
C MET A 183 -10.28 7.14 -7.91
N VAL A 184 -8.96 7.00 -7.81
CA VAL A 184 -8.31 5.77 -7.36
C VAL A 184 -8.29 5.80 -5.84
N THR A 185 -8.92 4.83 -5.19
CA THR A 185 -9.07 4.85 -3.73
C THR A 185 -9.06 3.45 -3.13
N GLY A 186 -8.67 3.37 -1.89
CA GLY A 186 -8.56 2.13 -1.12
C GLY A 186 -7.57 2.27 0.02
N GLY A 187 -6.88 1.20 0.35
CA GLY A 187 -5.82 1.22 1.35
C GLY A 187 -4.87 0.04 1.23
N ALA A 188 -3.69 0.21 1.79
CA ALA A 188 -2.66 -0.82 1.86
C ALA A 188 -1.90 -0.74 3.19
N GLU A 189 -1.52 -1.89 3.71
CA GLU A 189 -0.71 -2.00 4.92
C GLU A 189 0.24 -3.20 4.82
N ALA A 190 1.42 -3.09 5.43
CA ALA A 190 2.40 -4.15 5.53
C ALA A 190 3.03 -4.15 6.93
N ALA A 191 2.23 -4.42 7.96
CA ALA A 191 2.61 -4.26 9.36
C ALA A 191 3.08 -5.56 10.04
N VAL A 192 3.28 -6.67 9.30
CA VAL A 192 3.75 -7.95 9.87
C VAL A 192 5.27 -7.90 10.02
N TYR A 193 5.71 -7.14 11.02
CA TYR A 193 7.09 -6.96 11.45
C TYR A 193 7.17 -6.95 12.98
N PRO A 194 8.36 -7.07 13.60
CA PRO A 194 8.49 -7.14 15.06
C PRO A 194 7.72 -6.05 15.82
N ALA A 195 7.86 -4.79 15.42
CA ALA A 195 7.14 -3.68 16.09
C ALA A 195 5.61 -3.78 15.92
N GLY A 196 5.12 -4.20 14.74
CA GLY A 196 3.68 -4.32 14.47
C GLY A 196 3.03 -5.54 15.14
N VAL A 197 3.78 -6.61 15.39
CA VAL A 197 3.26 -7.83 16.04
C VAL A 197 3.46 -7.79 17.55
N GLY A 198 4.48 -7.09 18.03
CA GLY A 198 4.84 -7.01 19.45
C GLY A 198 4.18 -5.86 20.22
N GLY A 199 3.65 -4.88 19.52
CA GLY A 199 3.09 -3.63 20.07
C GLY A 199 1.60 -3.66 20.47
#